data_c0ee5fffd248e1d5ad33f181652d6fd5
#
_entry.id   c0ee5fffd248e1d5ad33f181652d6fd5
#
_cell.length_a   1.000
_cell.length_b   1.000
_cell.length_c   1.000
_cell.angle_alpha   90.00
_cell.angle_beta   90.00
_cell.angle_gamma   90.00
#
_symmetry.space_group_name_H-M   'P 1'
#
loop_
_entity.id
_entity.type
_entity.pdbx_description
1 polymer ?
#
loop_
_entity_poly.entity_id
_entity_poly.type
_entity_poly.pdbx_seq_one_letter_code
_entity_poly.pdbx_strand_id
1 'polypeptide(L)'
;ESYRLTSAEKKVLDNRDYYGAIIPFLKEMGSKVVGLEDEGISVAKYLEMREFFEIRSVGELIVTMRSIKDQDEVAKIRTACQMTDEIFNRLLPCIRAGMTEKELVAYLYFECFKAGADRMSFDPIIASGWRGSLPHGRPSNKVIQEGELVTIDFGIVFEDYMSDMTRTVGIGQIKQELLDIYEAVQLAQQAAVEVVRPRLMGQEVD
;
A
#
# COMPACT_ATOMS: atom_id res chain seq x y z
N GLU A 1 -14.29 -20.12 -5.59
CA GLU A 1 -14.08 -18.67 -5.43
C GLU A 1 -14.03 -18.05 -6.80
N SER A 2 -15.10 -17.34 -7.13
CA SER A 2 -15.29 -16.80 -8.48
C SER A 2 -14.60 -15.44 -8.58
N TYR A 3 -13.39 -15.41 -9.09
CA TYR A 3 -12.93 -14.19 -9.73
C TYR A 3 -13.89 -13.85 -10.87
N ARG A 4 -14.66 -12.79 -10.73
CA ARG A 4 -15.50 -12.28 -11.82
C ARG A 4 -14.60 -11.65 -12.85
N LEU A 5 -14.07 -12.45 -13.76
CA LEU A 5 -13.52 -11.92 -15.00
C LEU A 5 -14.71 -11.67 -15.95
N THR A 6 -14.94 -10.41 -16.23
CA THR A 6 -15.77 -9.98 -17.37
C THR A 6 -15.23 -10.65 -18.64
N SER A 7 -16.03 -10.99 -19.60
CA SER A 7 -15.77 -11.44 -20.98
C SER A 7 -14.40 -12.06 -21.38
N ALA A 8 -13.43 -12.19 -20.49
CA ALA A 8 -12.14 -12.81 -20.76
C ALA A 8 -12.23 -14.35 -20.55
N GLU A 9 -11.67 -15.09 -21.48
CA GLU A 9 -11.58 -16.54 -21.39
C GLU A 9 -10.60 -16.93 -20.27
N LYS A 10 -11.06 -17.73 -19.28
CA LYS A 10 -10.25 -18.15 -18.16
C LYS A 10 -9.62 -19.50 -18.42
N LYS A 11 -8.28 -19.56 -18.44
CA LYS A 11 -7.52 -20.80 -18.52
C LYS A 11 -6.92 -21.15 -17.15
N VAL A 12 -7.26 -22.31 -16.64
CA VAL A 12 -6.70 -22.84 -15.38
C VAL A 12 -5.41 -23.60 -15.70
N LEU A 13 -4.33 -23.32 -14.96
CA LEU A 13 -3.02 -23.96 -15.10
C LEU A 13 -2.76 -24.89 -13.92
N ASP A 14 -2.40 -26.13 -14.18
CA ASP A 14 -2.18 -27.13 -13.15
C ASP A 14 -0.84 -26.96 -12.41
N ASN A 15 0.16 -26.30 -13.04
CA ASN A 15 1.54 -26.25 -12.55
C ASN A 15 2.06 -24.83 -12.26
N ARG A 16 1.21 -23.82 -12.32
CA ARG A 16 1.60 -22.39 -12.20
C ARG A 16 2.68 -21.92 -13.21
N ASP A 17 2.91 -22.66 -14.29
CA ASP A 17 3.80 -22.24 -15.37
C ASP A 17 3.04 -21.34 -16.35
N TYR A 18 2.89 -20.09 -15.98
CA TYR A 18 2.17 -19.09 -16.80
C TYR A 18 2.83 -18.90 -18.17
N TYR A 19 4.15 -18.88 -18.25
CA TYR A 19 4.87 -18.64 -19.50
C TYR A 19 4.84 -19.88 -20.41
N GLY A 20 4.94 -21.07 -19.84
CA GLY A 20 4.76 -22.32 -20.59
C GLY A 20 3.36 -22.43 -21.23
N ALA A 21 2.34 -21.77 -20.66
CA ALA A 21 1.00 -21.74 -21.22
C ALA A 21 0.79 -20.57 -22.19
N ILE A 22 1.35 -19.37 -21.88
CA ILE A 22 1.15 -18.15 -22.68
C ILE A 22 1.85 -18.25 -24.05
N ILE A 23 3.09 -18.77 -24.11
CA ILE A 23 3.85 -18.86 -25.37
C ILE A 23 3.11 -19.71 -26.43
N PRO A 24 2.66 -20.95 -26.15
CA PRO A 24 1.87 -21.73 -27.11
C PRO A 24 0.57 -21.01 -27.52
N PHE A 25 -0.15 -20.41 -26.57
CA PHE A 25 -1.38 -19.68 -26.82
C PHE A 25 -1.17 -18.50 -27.77
N LEU A 26 -0.15 -17.67 -27.55
CA LEU A 26 0.17 -16.54 -28.43
C LEU A 26 0.60 -17.00 -29.83
N LYS A 27 1.30 -18.14 -29.93
CA LYS A 27 1.64 -18.76 -31.23
C LYS A 27 0.40 -19.24 -31.98
N GLU A 28 -0.52 -19.88 -31.29
CA GLU A 28 -1.80 -20.34 -31.87
C GLU A 28 -2.63 -19.17 -32.39
N MET A 29 -2.61 -18.04 -31.67
CA MET A 29 -3.24 -16.78 -32.14
C MET A 29 -2.52 -16.12 -33.31
N GLY A 30 -1.36 -16.61 -33.75
CA GLY A 30 -0.55 -16.01 -34.81
C GLY A 30 0.11 -14.69 -34.42
N SER A 31 0.27 -14.43 -33.11
CA SER A 31 0.90 -13.21 -32.61
C SER A 31 2.36 -13.15 -33.04
N LYS A 32 2.78 -12.01 -33.57
CA LYS A 32 4.18 -11.74 -33.95
C LYS A 32 4.83 -10.71 -33.03
N VAL A 33 4.04 -9.79 -32.48
CA VAL A 33 4.46 -8.72 -31.60
C VAL A 33 3.71 -8.85 -30.28
N VAL A 34 4.42 -8.78 -29.16
CA VAL A 34 3.85 -8.91 -27.80
C VAL A 34 4.30 -7.71 -26.95
N GLY A 35 3.33 -7.06 -26.33
CA GLY A 35 3.59 -6.04 -25.32
C GLY A 35 3.89 -6.67 -23.97
N LEU A 36 4.93 -6.21 -23.29
CA LEU A 36 5.28 -6.63 -21.93
C LEU A 36 5.44 -5.42 -21.01
N GLU A 37 5.05 -5.59 -19.76
CA GLU A 37 5.40 -4.67 -18.67
C GLU A 37 6.83 -4.99 -18.22
N ASP A 38 7.77 -4.15 -18.57
CA ASP A 38 9.21 -4.36 -18.39
C ASP A 38 9.62 -4.43 -16.92
N GLU A 39 8.91 -3.77 -16.03
CA GLU A 39 9.15 -3.85 -14.58
C GLU A 39 8.58 -5.13 -13.94
N GLY A 40 7.66 -5.80 -14.61
CA GLY A 40 6.95 -6.99 -14.10
C GLY A 40 7.53 -8.32 -14.58
N ILE A 41 8.50 -8.33 -15.50
CA ILE A 41 9.04 -9.55 -16.09
C ILE A 41 10.51 -9.79 -15.70
N SER A 42 10.87 -11.03 -15.38
CA SER A 42 12.28 -11.37 -15.17
C SER A 42 13.06 -11.40 -16.50
N VAL A 43 14.36 -11.09 -16.44
CA VAL A 43 15.25 -11.15 -17.60
C VAL A 43 15.21 -12.52 -18.29
N ALA A 44 15.16 -13.61 -17.51
CA ALA A 44 15.10 -14.97 -18.07
C ALA A 44 13.84 -15.16 -18.91
N LYS A 45 12.68 -14.70 -18.42
CA LYS A 45 11.41 -14.83 -19.14
C LYS A 45 11.32 -13.89 -20.35
N TYR A 46 11.88 -12.70 -20.25
CA TYR A 46 12.03 -11.80 -21.39
C TYR A 46 12.84 -12.45 -22.53
N LEU A 47 13.99 -13.05 -22.20
CA LEU A 47 14.85 -13.73 -23.20
C LEU A 47 14.14 -14.92 -23.84
N GLU A 48 13.40 -15.71 -23.05
CA GLU A 48 12.59 -16.82 -23.55
C GLU A 48 11.48 -16.35 -24.52
N MET A 49 10.74 -15.31 -24.16
CA MET A 49 9.68 -14.73 -25.01
C MET A 49 10.23 -14.15 -26.31
N ARG A 50 11.39 -13.50 -26.24
CA ARG A 50 12.08 -12.88 -27.38
C ARG A 50 12.52 -13.88 -28.44
N GLU A 51 12.68 -15.15 -28.12
CA GLU A 51 12.96 -16.19 -29.12
C GLU A 51 11.81 -16.42 -30.09
N PHE A 52 10.60 -16.06 -29.69
CA PHE A 52 9.39 -16.36 -30.45
C PHE A 52 8.66 -15.11 -30.96
N PHE A 53 8.85 -13.97 -30.30
CA PHE A 53 8.07 -12.76 -30.56
C PHE A 53 8.96 -11.51 -30.63
N GLU A 54 8.54 -10.52 -31.43
CA GLU A 54 9.03 -9.16 -31.27
C GLU A 54 8.42 -8.58 -29.98
N ILE A 55 9.26 -8.14 -29.06
CA ILE A 55 8.82 -7.62 -27.76
C ILE A 55 8.82 -6.10 -27.78
N ARG A 56 7.72 -5.50 -27.33
CA ARG A 56 7.59 -4.05 -27.10
C ARG A 56 7.25 -3.77 -25.65
N SER A 57 7.87 -2.74 -25.08
CA SER A 57 7.49 -2.25 -23.76
C SER A 57 6.10 -1.59 -23.83
N VAL A 58 5.24 -1.92 -22.87
CA VAL A 58 3.91 -1.31 -22.70
C VAL A 58 3.67 -0.88 -21.25
N GLY A 59 4.70 -0.88 -20.40
CA GLY A 59 4.60 -0.54 -19.00
C GLY A 59 3.98 0.84 -18.78
N GLU A 60 4.47 1.86 -19.48
CA GLU A 60 3.91 3.22 -19.39
C GLU A 60 2.43 3.30 -19.77
N LEU A 61 1.99 2.53 -20.77
CA LEU A 61 0.58 2.48 -21.18
C LEU A 61 -0.29 1.96 -20.02
N ILE A 62 0.11 0.86 -19.41
CA ILE A 62 -0.63 0.24 -18.30
C ILE A 62 -0.63 1.15 -17.07
N VAL A 63 0.51 1.75 -16.72
CA VAL A 63 0.61 2.72 -15.62
C VAL A 63 -0.31 3.91 -15.86
N THR A 64 -0.32 4.46 -17.08
CA THR A 64 -1.18 5.59 -17.44
C THR A 64 -2.67 5.22 -17.34
N MET A 65 -3.07 4.05 -17.83
CA MET A 65 -4.45 3.57 -17.71
C MET A 65 -4.86 3.41 -16.23
N ARG A 66 -4.01 2.84 -15.40
CA ARG A 66 -4.25 2.63 -13.95
C ARG A 66 -4.21 3.92 -13.14
N SER A 67 -3.56 4.98 -13.63
CA SER A 67 -3.47 6.27 -12.91
C SER A 67 -4.82 6.98 -12.83
N ILE A 68 -5.69 6.78 -13.82
CA ILE A 68 -7.03 7.39 -13.86
C ILE A 68 -8.05 6.33 -13.43
N LYS A 69 -8.58 6.51 -12.21
CA LYS A 69 -9.54 5.57 -11.59
C LYS A 69 -10.95 5.90 -12.04
N ASP A 70 -11.74 4.88 -12.34
CA ASP A 70 -13.17 5.01 -12.55
C ASP A 70 -13.94 5.16 -11.21
N GLN A 71 -15.27 5.24 -11.29
CA GLN A 71 -16.09 5.46 -10.09
C GLN A 71 -16.12 4.26 -9.15
N ASP A 72 -16.09 3.03 -9.68
CA ASP A 72 -16.07 1.79 -8.89
C ASP A 72 -14.73 1.63 -8.19
N GLU A 73 -13.63 1.93 -8.88
CA GLU A 73 -12.28 1.95 -8.32
C GLU A 73 -12.15 2.98 -7.18
N VAL A 74 -12.68 4.20 -7.39
CA VAL A 74 -12.72 5.24 -6.36
C VAL A 74 -13.57 4.81 -5.16
N ALA A 75 -14.68 4.12 -5.38
CA ALA A 75 -15.52 3.62 -4.29
C ALA A 75 -14.76 2.58 -3.44
N LYS A 76 -14.00 1.68 -4.05
CA LYS A 76 -13.17 0.67 -3.35
C LYS A 76 -12.05 1.32 -2.55
N ILE A 77 -11.34 2.29 -3.13
CA ILE A 77 -10.31 3.07 -2.41
C ILE A 77 -10.93 3.78 -1.20
N ARG A 78 -12.09 4.40 -1.37
CA ARG A 78 -12.81 5.06 -0.28
C ARG A 78 -13.17 4.08 0.83
N THR A 79 -13.66 2.89 0.48
CA THR A 79 -13.96 1.82 1.45
C THR A 79 -12.69 1.40 2.20
N ALA A 80 -11.58 1.18 1.50
CA ALA A 80 -10.30 0.84 2.14
C ALA A 80 -9.86 1.94 3.13
N CYS A 81 -9.98 3.22 2.75
CA CYS A 81 -9.66 4.34 3.64
C CYS A 81 -10.58 4.38 4.88
N GLN A 82 -11.89 4.22 4.70
CA GLN A 82 -12.85 4.19 5.83
C GLN A 82 -12.57 3.03 6.79
N MET A 83 -12.28 1.84 6.25
CA MET A 83 -11.88 0.70 7.07
C MET A 83 -10.60 0.99 7.86
N THR A 84 -9.63 1.66 7.26
CA THR A 84 -8.37 2.05 7.93
C THR A 84 -8.64 3.02 9.08
N ASP A 85 -9.50 4.03 8.89
CA ASP A 85 -9.93 4.95 9.95
C ASP A 85 -10.61 4.20 11.11
N GLU A 86 -11.51 3.27 10.81
CA GLU A 86 -12.19 2.45 11.83
C GLU A 86 -11.22 1.54 12.59
N ILE A 87 -10.25 0.93 11.90
CA ILE A 87 -9.21 0.10 12.50
C ILE A 87 -8.38 0.94 13.46
N PHE A 88 -7.95 2.12 13.03
CA PHE A 88 -7.19 3.03 13.88
C PHE A 88 -7.97 3.43 15.15
N ASN A 89 -9.25 3.78 15.02
CA ASN A 89 -10.10 4.12 16.15
C ASN A 89 -10.25 2.96 17.15
N ARG A 90 -10.26 1.71 16.69
CA ARG A 90 -10.25 0.53 17.57
C ARG A 90 -8.89 0.25 18.18
N LEU A 91 -7.80 0.57 17.48
CA LEU A 91 -6.44 0.42 17.97
C LEU A 91 -6.09 1.44 19.06
N LEU A 92 -6.55 2.68 18.90
CA LEU A 92 -6.19 3.83 19.74
C LEU A 92 -6.32 3.56 21.26
N PRO A 93 -7.42 3.00 21.79
CA PRO A 93 -7.54 2.70 23.24
C PRO A 93 -6.63 1.57 23.72
N CYS A 94 -6.03 0.80 22.83
CA CYS A 94 -5.11 -0.29 23.16
C CYS A 94 -3.67 0.21 23.36
N ILE A 95 -3.35 1.41 22.87
CA ILE A 95 -1.99 1.96 22.90
C ILE A 95 -1.68 2.49 24.30
N ARG A 96 -0.61 1.97 24.94
CA ARG A 96 -0.22 2.38 26.29
C ARG A 96 1.26 2.19 26.53
N ALA A 97 1.79 2.91 27.51
CA ALA A 97 3.14 2.65 28.02
C ALA A 97 3.26 1.21 28.55
N GLY A 98 4.46 0.66 28.48
CA GLY A 98 4.78 -0.69 28.93
C GLY A 98 4.62 -1.78 27.87
N MET A 99 3.90 -1.53 26.77
CA MET A 99 3.86 -2.46 25.64
C MET A 99 5.02 -2.23 24.67
N THR A 100 5.40 -3.24 23.93
CA THR A 100 6.40 -3.12 22.87
C THR A 100 5.77 -2.69 21.55
N GLU A 101 6.57 -2.12 20.64
CA GLU A 101 6.12 -1.81 19.28
C GLU A 101 5.61 -3.07 18.57
N LYS A 102 6.24 -4.25 18.82
CA LYS A 102 5.79 -5.53 18.27
C LYS A 102 4.45 -6.01 18.81
N GLU A 103 4.16 -5.78 20.08
CA GLU A 103 2.84 -6.09 20.62
C GLU A 103 1.78 -5.21 19.99
N LEU A 104 2.07 -3.91 19.80
CA LEU A 104 1.13 -3.00 19.15
C LEU A 104 0.87 -3.40 17.70
N VAL A 105 1.91 -3.79 16.95
CA VAL A 105 1.69 -4.25 15.55
C VAL A 105 0.89 -5.56 15.49
N ALA A 106 1.02 -6.44 16.48
CA ALA A 106 0.20 -7.66 16.55
C ALA A 106 -1.29 -7.33 16.73
N TYR A 107 -1.63 -6.36 17.60
CA TYR A 107 -2.99 -5.83 17.73
C TYR A 107 -3.49 -5.20 16.43
N LEU A 108 -2.65 -4.45 15.74
CA LEU A 108 -2.98 -3.83 14.46
C LEU A 108 -3.34 -4.90 13.41
N TYR A 109 -2.52 -5.93 13.24
CA TYR A 109 -2.81 -7.04 12.32
C TYR A 109 -4.14 -7.72 12.67
N PHE A 110 -4.36 -7.98 13.96
CA PHE A 110 -5.61 -8.58 14.42
C PHE A 110 -6.83 -7.72 14.02
N GLU A 111 -6.80 -6.41 14.29
CA GLU A 111 -7.91 -5.52 13.94
C GLU A 111 -8.09 -5.36 12.42
N CYS A 112 -7.02 -5.37 11.63
CA CYS A 112 -7.09 -5.33 10.17
C CYS A 112 -7.84 -6.56 9.61
N PHE A 113 -7.43 -7.77 9.98
CA PHE A 113 -8.08 -8.99 9.51
C PHE A 113 -9.50 -9.17 10.07
N LYS A 114 -9.74 -8.78 11.32
CA LYS A 114 -11.06 -8.76 11.91
C LYS A 114 -12.03 -7.81 11.20
N ALA A 115 -11.51 -6.71 10.67
CA ALA A 115 -12.28 -5.75 9.85
C ALA A 115 -12.61 -6.28 8.44
N GLY A 116 -11.98 -7.36 8.01
CA GLY A 116 -12.19 -7.96 6.68
C GLY A 116 -11.19 -7.46 5.63
N ALA A 117 -10.04 -6.91 6.03
CA ALA A 117 -8.97 -6.59 5.09
C ALA A 117 -8.43 -7.87 4.43
N ASP A 118 -8.17 -7.84 3.12
CA ASP A 118 -7.59 -8.96 2.39
C ASP A 118 -6.14 -9.20 2.81
N ARG A 119 -5.38 -8.13 3.02
CA ARG A 119 -3.99 -8.11 3.49
C ARG A 119 -3.57 -6.69 3.87
N MET A 120 -2.37 -6.55 4.42
CA MET A 120 -1.75 -5.23 4.55
C MET A 120 -1.29 -4.74 3.18
N SER A 121 -1.34 -3.43 2.95
CA SER A 121 -0.82 -2.80 1.72
C SER A 121 0.71 -2.77 1.70
N PHE A 122 1.32 -2.65 2.87
CA PHE A 122 2.77 -2.73 3.12
C PHE A 122 3.05 -3.21 4.54
N ASP A 123 4.33 -3.49 4.86
CA ASP A 123 4.74 -3.84 6.22
C ASP A 123 4.52 -2.64 7.15
N PRO A 124 3.67 -2.72 8.18
CA PRO A 124 3.38 -1.59 9.05
C PRO A 124 4.62 -1.02 9.74
N ILE A 125 4.64 0.29 9.90
CA ILE A 125 5.64 1.00 10.69
C ILE A 125 5.01 1.38 12.03
N ILE A 126 5.65 0.97 13.13
CA ILE A 126 5.34 1.44 14.47
C ILE A 126 6.66 1.83 15.12
N ALA A 127 6.82 3.12 15.36
CA ALA A 127 8.06 3.69 15.87
C ALA A 127 7.77 4.67 17.01
N SER A 128 8.33 4.40 18.18
CA SER A 128 8.09 5.17 19.40
C SER A 128 9.32 5.95 19.87
N GLY A 129 9.09 7.15 20.44
CA GLY A 129 10.12 8.03 20.94
C GLY A 129 11.11 8.41 19.83
N TRP A 130 12.43 8.29 20.10
CA TRP A 130 13.47 8.64 19.15
C TRP A 130 13.40 7.86 17.83
N ARG A 131 12.78 6.67 17.83
CA ARG A 131 12.60 5.87 16.63
C ARG A 131 11.60 6.47 15.64
N GLY A 132 10.71 7.36 16.10
CA GLY A 132 9.78 8.11 15.24
C GLY A 132 10.45 8.98 14.19
N SER A 133 11.77 9.26 14.34
CA SER A 133 12.57 9.94 13.32
C SER A 133 13.03 9.03 12.16
N LEU A 134 12.77 7.72 12.24
CA LEU A 134 13.14 6.75 11.20
C LEU A 134 12.00 6.61 10.20
N PRO A 135 12.14 7.05 8.94
CA PRO A 135 11.07 7.01 7.94
C PRO A 135 10.52 5.58 7.70
N HIS A 136 11.37 4.57 7.88
CA HIS A 136 11.02 3.15 7.71
C HIS A 136 11.30 2.36 8.99
N GLY A 137 10.90 2.90 10.13
CA GLY A 137 11.10 2.32 11.45
C GLY A 137 10.28 1.06 11.67
N ARG A 138 10.80 -0.12 11.28
CA ARG A 138 10.11 -1.40 11.52
C ARG A 138 9.86 -1.62 13.01
N PRO A 139 8.69 -2.20 13.40
CA PRO A 139 8.38 -2.49 14.78
C PRO A 139 9.45 -3.35 15.46
N SER A 140 9.87 -2.93 16.65
CA SER A 140 10.96 -3.55 17.43
C SER A 140 10.48 -4.02 18.80
N ASN A 141 11.40 -4.60 19.58
CA ASN A 141 11.14 -4.94 20.98
C ASN A 141 11.27 -3.71 21.93
N LYS A 142 11.44 -2.49 21.37
CA LYS A 142 11.43 -1.29 22.21
C LYS A 142 10.09 -1.18 22.92
N VAL A 143 10.16 -0.95 24.23
CA VAL A 143 9.00 -0.67 25.08
C VAL A 143 8.62 0.80 24.93
N ILE A 144 7.35 1.05 24.65
CA ILE A 144 6.75 2.38 24.58
C ILE A 144 6.74 2.99 25.99
N GLN A 145 7.19 4.24 26.13
CA GLN A 145 7.30 4.93 27.41
C GLN A 145 6.29 6.07 27.53
N GLU A 146 5.97 6.44 28.78
CA GLU A 146 5.26 7.70 29.04
C GLU A 146 6.05 8.90 28.51
N GLY A 147 5.33 9.88 27.95
CA GLY A 147 5.93 11.08 27.39
C GLY A 147 6.48 10.92 25.97
N GLU A 148 6.33 9.76 25.35
CA GLU A 148 6.74 9.53 23.97
C GLU A 148 5.61 9.79 22.96
N LEU A 149 5.99 10.20 21.76
CA LEU A 149 5.16 10.09 20.57
C LEU A 149 5.34 8.72 19.94
N VAL A 150 4.27 8.16 19.40
CA VAL A 150 4.26 6.89 18.65
C VAL A 150 3.72 7.16 17.26
N THR A 151 4.55 6.98 16.26
CA THR A 151 4.16 7.02 14.85
C THR A 151 3.67 5.65 14.43
N ILE A 152 2.48 5.60 13.87
CA ILE A 152 1.79 4.40 13.37
C ILE A 152 1.45 4.64 11.93
N ASP A 153 2.06 3.87 11.04
CA ASP A 153 1.89 3.98 9.60
C ASP A 153 1.49 2.61 9.05
N PHE A 154 0.31 2.53 8.47
CA PHE A 154 -0.25 1.31 7.95
C PHE A 154 -1.32 1.56 6.90
N GLY A 155 -1.57 0.56 6.11
CA GLY A 155 -2.67 0.53 5.18
C GLY A 155 -3.15 -0.89 4.94
N ILE A 156 -4.31 -1.03 4.37
CA ILE A 156 -4.93 -2.31 4.05
C ILE A 156 -5.23 -2.41 2.55
N VAL A 157 -5.42 -3.62 2.09
CA VAL A 157 -5.99 -3.93 0.79
C VAL A 157 -7.42 -4.40 0.97
N PHE A 158 -8.32 -3.83 0.19
CA PHE A 158 -9.72 -4.22 0.10
C PHE A 158 -10.11 -4.33 -1.38
N GLU A 159 -10.53 -5.52 -1.81
CA GLU A 159 -10.86 -5.81 -3.23
C GLU A 159 -9.78 -5.29 -4.21
N ASP A 160 -8.51 -5.60 -3.91
CA ASP A 160 -7.31 -5.22 -4.66
C ASP A 160 -6.96 -3.71 -4.65
N TYR A 161 -7.71 -2.86 -3.95
CA TYR A 161 -7.40 -1.43 -3.77
C TYR A 161 -6.82 -1.15 -2.40
N MET A 162 -5.91 -0.20 -2.34
CA MET A 162 -5.07 0.05 -1.17
C MET A 162 -5.44 1.36 -0.48
N SER A 163 -5.36 1.35 0.86
CA SER A 163 -5.24 2.54 1.69
C SER A 163 -3.82 2.69 2.19
N ASP A 164 -3.52 3.89 2.67
CA ASP A 164 -2.26 4.28 3.28
C ASP A 164 -2.53 5.42 4.26
N MET A 165 -2.12 5.26 5.52
CA MET A 165 -2.40 6.24 6.56
C MET A 165 -1.32 6.26 7.64
N THR A 166 -0.74 7.42 7.89
CA THR A 166 0.13 7.67 9.04
C THR A 166 -0.60 8.48 10.11
N ARG A 167 -0.47 8.08 11.37
CA ARG A 167 -0.92 8.83 12.55
C ARG A 167 0.15 8.82 13.63
N THR A 168 0.26 9.93 14.35
CA THR A 168 1.15 10.05 15.51
C THR A 168 0.31 10.31 16.76
N VAL A 169 0.52 9.52 17.80
CA VAL A 169 -0.20 9.62 19.06
C VAL A 169 0.76 9.87 20.22
N GLY A 170 0.34 10.64 21.21
CA GLY A 170 1.10 10.88 22.44
C GLY A 170 0.73 9.89 23.53
N ILE A 171 1.71 9.43 24.30
CA ILE A 171 1.52 8.53 25.44
C ILE A 171 1.69 9.33 26.73
N GLY A 172 0.58 9.53 27.46
CA GLY A 172 0.60 10.31 28.69
C GLY A 172 0.88 11.80 28.45
N GLN A 173 1.67 12.41 29.33
CA GLN A 173 1.99 13.84 29.23
C GLN A 173 3.19 14.08 28.30
N ILE A 174 2.95 14.76 27.19
CA ILE A 174 3.95 15.04 26.16
C ILE A 174 4.64 16.38 26.49
N LYS A 175 5.96 16.43 26.31
CA LYS A 175 6.76 17.66 26.45
C LYS A 175 6.38 18.67 25.35
N GLN A 176 6.41 19.96 25.71
CA GLN A 176 6.04 21.06 24.79
C GLN A 176 6.85 21.03 23.51
N GLU A 177 8.14 20.76 23.57
CA GLU A 177 9.03 20.68 22.38
C GLU A 177 8.53 19.65 21.35
N LEU A 178 7.98 18.51 21.80
CA LEU A 178 7.44 17.49 20.91
C LEU A 178 6.06 17.89 20.35
N LEU A 179 5.26 18.62 21.15
CA LEU A 179 4.00 19.18 20.68
C LEU A 179 4.23 20.24 19.61
N ASP A 180 5.23 21.11 19.78
CA ASP A 180 5.58 22.15 18.80
C ASP A 180 6.00 21.51 17.46
N ILE A 181 6.76 20.41 17.49
CA ILE A 181 7.13 19.65 16.28
C ILE A 181 5.89 19.03 15.65
N TYR A 182 5.02 18.42 16.45
CA TYR A 182 3.79 17.82 15.97
C TYR A 182 2.89 18.84 15.27
N GLU A 183 2.69 20.01 15.89
CA GLU A 183 1.90 21.11 15.33
C GLU A 183 2.49 21.63 14.02
N ALA A 184 3.82 21.79 13.94
CA ALA A 184 4.48 22.22 12.71
C ALA A 184 4.23 21.25 11.55
N VAL A 185 4.33 19.93 11.80
CA VAL A 185 4.05 18.90 10.79
C VAL A 185 2.57 18.89 10.41
N GLN A 186 1.67 19.05 11.39
CA GLN A 186 0.23 19.11 11.14
C GLN A 186 -0.15 20.31 10.26
N LEU A 187 0.42 21.50 10.52
CA LEU A 187 0.20 22.69 9.71
C LEU A 187 0.71 22.51 8.27
N ALA A 188 1.89 21.91 8.11
CA ALA A 188 2.45 21.62 6.79
C ALA A 188 1.55 20.63 6.01
N GLN A 189 1.13 19.55 6.64
CA GLN A 189 0.24 18.57 6.03
C GLN A 189 -1.11 19.19 5.64
N GLN A 190 -1.69 20.01 6.51
CA GLN A 190 -2.95 20.69 6.22
C GLN A 190 -2.80 21.66 5.04
N ALA A 191 -1.71 22.44 4.98
CA ALA A 191 -1.44 23.34 3.87
C ALA A 191 -1.33 22.58 2.53
N ALA A 192 -0.65 21.42 2.52
CA ALA A 192 -0.57 20.58 1.33
C ALA A 192 -1.97 20.08 0.88
N VAL A 193 -2.79 19.59 1.81
CA VAL A 193 -4.16 19.11 1.51
C VAL A 193 -5.03 20.23 0.92
N GLU A 194 -4.92 21.46 1.44
CA GLU A 194 -5.70 22.63 1.00
C GLU A 194 -5.33 23.09 -0.42
N VAL A 195 -4.08 22.91 -0.85
CA VAL A 195 -3.65 23.34 -2.19
C VAL A 195 -3.85 22.29 -3.28
N VAL A 196 -3.99 21.01 -2.92
CA VAL A 196 -4.17 19.92 -3.90
C VAL A 196 -5.40 20.16 -4.77
N ARG A 197 -5.17 20.22 -6.08
CA ARG A 197 -6.24 20.38 -7.09
C ARG A 197 -5.78 19.80 -8.44
N PRO A 198 -6.70 19.52 -9.37
CA PRO A 198 -6.35 19.04 -10.70
C PRO A 198 -5.37 19.98 -11.42
N ARG A 199 -4.39 19.41 -12.12
CA ARG A 199 -3.34 20.07 -12.91
C ARG A 199 -2.21 20.72 -12.11
N LEU A 200 -2.18 20.54 -10.80
CA LEU A 200 -1.04 20.97 -9.99
C LEU A 200 0.09 19.93 -10.14
N MET A 201 1.32 20.40 -10.29
CA MET A 201 2.49 19.52 -10.27
C MET A 201 2.80 19.12 -8.83
N GLY A 202 3.28 17.88 -8.58
CA GLY A 202 3.60 17.41 -7.23
C GLY A 202 4.55 18.34 -6.48
N GLN A 203 5.59 18.86 -7.16
CA GLN A 203 6.55 19.81 -6.59
C GLN A 203 5.95 21.19 -6.25
N GLU A 204 4.72 21.50 -6.64
CA GLU A 204 4.02 22.73 -6.25
C GLU A 204 3.21 22.51 -4.97
N VAL A 205 3.03 21.26 -4.56
CA VAL A 205 2.36 20.89 -3.31
C VAL A 205 3.38 20.71 -2.19
N ASP A 206 4.59 20.26 -2.52
CA ASP A 206 5.70 19.99 -1.61
C ASP A 206 6.43 21.30 -1.25
#